data_5672ea3ca3bbcad41a388818869fb88e
#
_entry.id   5672ea3ca3bbcad41a388818869fb88e
#
_cell.length_a   1.000
_cell.length_b   1.000
_cell.length_c   1.000
_cell.angle_alpha   90.00
_cell.angle_beta   90.00
_cell.angle_gamma   90.00
#
_symmetry.space_group_name_H-M   'P 1'
#
loop_
_entity.id
_entity.type
_entity.pdbx_description
1 polymer ?
#
loop_
_entity_poly.entity_id
_entity_poly.type
_entity_poly.pdbx_seq_one_letter_code
_entity_poly.pdbx_strand_id
1 'polypeptide(L)'
;MMQFACPLAFAALLLPLIVWYAVPAAKGLHGDALRVPFLRDLAKINLKSGSIWGGLSADNAKLFSPVRLAVYLIYALVITALARPQWVGEPVRVHNFSRDILLVMDISTSMEEPDFTLNGRPVSRLSAVKKVAGEFIDKRGEDRIGLVLFGTRAYLQAPITFDKAAVKQILYAMQAGMAGNSTAIGDALGLALKSLKDSGNLDKKIIILLTDGENNDGSVTLPQAVKLAKEAGVKIYTIGVGGDGSDFASFLSLIHIS
;
A
#
# COMPACT_ATOMS: atom_id res chain seq x y z
N MET A 1 18.53 6.77 6.63
CA MET A 1 19.87 6.22 6.35
C MET A 1 20.14 6.30 4.85
N MET A 2 21.37 6.68 4.45
CA MET A 2 21.77 6.67 3.05
C MET A 2 22.18 5.25 2.66
N GLN A 3 21.51 4.67 1.67
CA GLN A 3 21.80 3.33 1.16
C GLN A 3 22.06 3.38 -0.34
N PHE A 4 22.89 2.47 -0.85
CA PHE A 4 23.14 2.33 -2.28
C PHE A 4 22.34 1.15 -2.81
N ALA A 5 21.52 1.37 -3.82
CA ALA A 5 20.70 0.31 -4.41
C ALA A 5 21.54 -0.78 -5.09
N CYS A 6 22.69 -0.39 -5.65
CA CYS A 6 23.61 -1.31 -6.34
C CYS A 6 25.04 -1.18 -5.80
N PRO A 7 25.37 -1.72 -4.62
CA PRO A 7 26.74 -1.61 -4.05
C PRO A 7 27.79 -2.28 -4.92
N LEU A 8 27.45 -3.29 -5.70
CA LEU A 8 28.34 -3.96 -6.66
C LEU A 8 28.86 -3.03 -7.77
N ALA A 9 28.22 -1.88 -8.03
CA ALA A 9 28.69 -0.90 -8.99
C ALA A 9 30.07 -0.34 -8.60
N PHE A 10 30.41 -0.29 -7.32
CA PHE A 10 31.73 0.14 -6.85
C PHE A 10 32.86 -0.81 -7.25
N ALA A 11 32.58 -2.07 -7.56
CA ALA A 11 33.59 -2.99 -8.09
C ALA A 11 34.13 -2.52 -9.47
N ALA A 12 33.33 -1.77 -10.22
CA ALA A 12 33.78 -1.18 -11.47
C ALA A 12 34.87 -0.11 -11.29
N LEU A 13 35.05 0.46 -10.09
CA LEU A 13 36.17 1.37 -9.77
C LEU A 13 37.55 0.70 -9.94
N LEU A 14 37.61 -0.63 -9.83
CA LEU A 14 38.83 -1.40 -10.04
C LEU A 14 39.15 -1.63 -11.54
N LEU A 15 38.19 -1.40 -12.42
CA LEU A 15 38.32 -1.68 -13.85
C LEU A 15 39.49 -0.91 -14.51
N PRO A 16 39.70 0.40 -14.25
CA PRO A 16 40.85 1.12 -14.82
C PRO A 16 42.23 0.54 -14.35
N LEU A 17 42.28 0.07 -13.12
CA LEU A 17 43.50 -0.58 -12.58
C LEU A 17 43.77 -1.93 -13.27
N ILE A 18 42.70 -2.71 -13.50
CA ILE A 18 42.78 -4.00 -14.19
C ILE A 18 43.23 -3.79 -15.65
N VAL A 19 42.63 -2.80 -16.33
CA VAL A 19 42.98 -2.44 -17.69
C VAL A 19 44.44 -1.97 -17.79
N TRP A 20 44.87 -1.16 -16.85
CA TRP A 20 46.27 -0.67 -16.81
C TRP A 20 47.28 -1.79 -16.60
N TYR A 21 46.92 -2.80 -15.79
CA TYR A 21 47.80 -3.97 -15.55
C TYR A 21 47.72 -5.01 -16.68
N ALA A 22 46.58 -5.22 -17.26
CA ALA A 22 46.33 -6.29 -18.27
C ALA A 22 46.67 -5.86 -19.70
N VAL A 23 46.60 -4.56 -20.01
CA VAL A 23 46.86 -4.07 -21.37
C VAL A 23 48.27 -3.49 -21.43
N PRO A 24 49.23 -4.21 -22.05
CA PRO A 24 50.59 -3.68 -22.24
C PRO A 24 50.48 -2.41 -23.12
N ALA A 25 51.28 -1.39 -22.74
CA ALA A 25 51.36 -0.16 -23.52
C ALA A 25 51.63 -0.48 -24.99
N ALA A 26 50.76 0.00 -25.87
CA ALA A 26 50.90 -0.21 -27.31
C ALA A 26 52.31 0.36 -27.70
N LYS A 27 53.16 -0.53 -28.18
CA LYS A 27 54.44 -0.11 -28.76
C LYS A 27 54.10 0.78 -29.96
N GLY A 28 54.58 2.03 -29.90
CA GLY A 28 54.36 2.95 -31.02
C GLY A 28 54.75 2.28 -32.32
N LEU A 29 53.80 2.25 -33.27
CA LEU A 29 54.06 1.85 -34.64
C LEU A 29 55.13 2.82 -35.16
N HIS A 30 56.36 2.41 -35.13
CA HIS A 30 57.43 3.01 -35.93
C HIS A 30 57.19 2.55 -37.36
N GLY A 31 56.13 3.08 -37.97
CA GLY A 31 56.02 3.01 -39.40
C GLY A 31 57.07 3.92 -40.02
N ASP A 32 57.79 3.40 -41.01
CA ASP A 32 58.73 4.18 -41.78
C ASP A 32 58.04 5.45 -42.27
N ALA A 33 58.37 6.57 -41.59
CA ALA A 33 57.82 7.85 -41.95
C ALA A 33 58.39 8.26 -43.30
N LEU A 34 57.54 8.39 -44.29
CA LEU A 34 57.90 8.95 -45.60
C LEU A 34 58.66 10.25 -45.32
N ARG A 35 59.95 10.33 -45.70
CA ARG A 35 60.76 11.54 -45.59
C ARG A 35 60.32 12.55 -46.68
N VAL A 36 59.40 13.38 -46.33
CA VAL A 36 58.91 14.49 -47.20
C VAL A 36 59.75 15.72 -46.90
N PRO A 37 60.57 16.18 -47.83
CA PRO A 37 61.62 17.21 -47.57
C PRO A 37 61.07 18.58 -47.21
N PHE A 38 59.82 18.91 -47.47
CA PHE A 38 59.22 20.24 -47.17
C PHE A 38 58.50 20.31 -45.80
N LEU A 39 58.49 19.21 -45.01
CA LEU A 39 57.88 19.23 -43.63
C LEU A 39 58.69 20.12 -42.65
N ARG A 40 59.96 20.45 -42.96
CA ARG A 40 60.75 21.40 -42.15
C ARG A 40 60.16 22.81 -42.15
N ASP A 41 59.52 23.24 -43.24
CA ASP A 41 58.96 24.58 -43.34
C ASP A 41 57.53 24.63 -42.73
N LEU A 42 56.79 23.54 -42.73
CA LEU A 42 55.53 23.40 -42.05
C LEU A 42 55.66 23.33 -40.53
N ALA A 43 56.78 22.87 -40.01
CA ALA A 43 57.05 22.83 -38.57
C ALA A 43 57.20 24.24 -37.96
N LYS A 44 57.44 25.28 -38.78
CA LYS A 44 57.46 26.70 -38.34
C LYS A 44 56.08 27.32 -38.21
N ILE A 45 55.07 26.75 -38.82
CA ILE A 45 53.70 27.14 -38.62
C ILE A 45 53.24 26.50 -37.33
N ASN A 46 53.34 27.24 -36.24
CA ASN A 46 52.93 26.87 -34.90
C ASN A 46 51.37 26.73 -34.91
N LEU A 47 50.89 25.63 -35.48
CA LEU A 47 49.51 25.21 -35.30
C LEU A 47 49.36 24.80 -33.83
N LYS A 48 48.96 25.78 -33.02
CA LYS A 48 48.31 25.56 -31.74
C LYS A 48 47.02 24.74 -31.96
N SER A 49 47.19 23.56 -32.57
CA SER A 49 46.13 22.58 -32.63
C SER A 49 46.07 21.93 -31.26
N GLY A 50 45.16 22.43 -30.45
CA GLY A 50 44.72 21.76 -29.28
C GLY A 50 44.08 20.40 -29.64
N SER A 51 44.87 19.45 -30.05
CA SER A 51 44.44 18.07 -30.23
C SER A 51 44.04 17.52 -28.88
N ILE A 52 42.78 17.45 -28.63
CA ILE A 52 42.18 16.80 -27.46
C ILE A 52 42.64 15.32 -27.38
N TRP A 53 43.09 14.73 -28.48
CA TRP A 53 43.57 13.33 -28.57
C TRP A 53 45.08 13.20 -28.50
N GLY A 54 45.86 14.30 -28.56
CA GLY A 54 47.32 14.25 -28.47
C GLY A 54 47.91 13.96 -27.08
N GLY A 55 47.08 13.88 -26.04
CA GLY A 55 47.51 13.65 -24.67
C GLY A 55 47.82 12.18 -24.31
N LEU A 56 47.64 11.24 -25.25
CA LEU A 56 47.88 9.80 -25.03
C LEU A 56 49.28 9.32 -25.50
N SER A 57 50.13 10.25 -25.93
CA SER A 57 51.55 9.89 -26.26
C SER A 57 52.37 9.63 -25.01
N ALA A 58 53.07 8.56 -25.08
CA ALA A 58 53.86 7.84 -24.07
C ALA A 58 54.91 8.70 -23.32
N ASP A 59 54.47 9.63 -22.51
CA ASP A 59 55.29 10.19 -21.44
C ASP A 59 54.79 9.64 -20.10
N ASN A 60 55.33 8.47 -19.76
CA ASN A 60 55.06 7.76 -18.50
C ASN A 60 55.56 8.50 -17.24
N ALA A 61 55.96 9.78 -17.37
CA ALA A 61 56.64 10.52 -16.31
C ALA A 61 55.76 11.47 -15.50
N LYS A 62 54.45 11.63 -15.80
CA LYS A 62 53.55 12.48 -14.99
C LYS A 62 52.28 11.78 -14.66
N LEU A 63 52.30 10.97 -13.60
CA LEU A 63 51.09 10.36 -13.00
C LEU A 63 50.00 11.39 -12.65
N PHE A 64 50.34 12.65 -12.53
CA PHE A 64 49.52 13.79 -12.11
C PHE A 64 49.25 14.80 -13.24
N SER A 65 48.93 14.34 -14.45
CA SER A 65 48.38 15.26 -15.44
C SER A 65 46.98 15.69 -15.00
N PRO A 66 46.63 17.02 -14.96
CA PRO A 66 45.30 17.49 -14.54
C PRO A 66 44.17 16.91 -15.40
N VAL A 67 44.45 16.58 -16.65
CA VAL A 67 43.49 15.93 -17.56
C VAL A 67 43.17 14.50 -17.12
N ARG A 68 44.19 13.71 -16.70
CA ARG A 68 43.98 12.35 -16.19
C ARG A 68 43.17 12.38 -14.89
N LEU A 69 43.52 13.31 -13.98
CA LEU A 69 42.77 13.48 -12.75
C LEU A 69 41.29 13.80 -13.02
N ALA A 70 40.99 14.70 -13.98
CA ALA A 70 39.63 15.04 -14.37
C ALA A 70 38.89 13.82 -14.93
N VAL A 71 39.54 12.99 -15.75
CA VAL A 71 38.91 11.77 -16.30
C VAL A 71 38.55 10.78 -15.20
N TYR A 72 39.47 10.57 -14.23
CA TYR A 72 39.20 9.68 -13.09
C TYR A 72 38.09 10.23 -12.20
N LEU A 73 37.98 11.53 -12.03
CA LEU A 73 36.96 12.18 -11.24
C LEU A 73 35.58 12.04 -11.90
N ILE A 74 35.52 12.24 -13.22
CA ILE A 74 34.31 12.03 -14.01
C ILE A 74 33.88 10.55 -13.93
N TYR A 75 34.83 9.62 -14.07
CA TYR A 75 34.58 8.19 -13.95
C TYR A 75 34.01 7.81 -12.58
N ALA A 76 34.59 8.31 -11.49
CA ALA A 76 34.10 8.09 -10.13
C ALA A 76 32.71 8.66 -9.92
N LEU A 77 32.40 9.85 -10.48
CA LEU A 77 31.06 10.43 -10.45
C LEU A 77 30.02 9.58 -11.20
N VAL A 78 30.39 9.04 -12.37
CA VAL A 78 29.50 8.15 -13.13
C VAL A 78 29.21 6.87 -12.33
N ILE A 79 30.21 6.28 -11.68
CA ILE A 79 30.01 5.07 -10.86
C ILE A 79 29.15 5.37 -9.62
N THR A 80 29.36 6.52 -8.97
CA THR A 80 28.49 6.91 -7.83
C THR A 80 27.05 7.16 -8.28
N ALA A 81 26.84 7.71 -9.47
CA ALA A 81 25.49 7.86 -10.04
C ALA A 81 24.84 6.50 -10.35
N LEU A 82 25.61 5.55 -10.93
CA LEU A 82 25.17 4.18 -11.19
C LEU A 82 24.86 3.39 -9.93
N ALA A 83 25.55 3.66 -8.82
CA ALA A 83 25.30 3.06 -7.52
C ALA A 83 23.94 3.48 -6.93
N ARG A 84 23.24 4.47 -7.52
CA ARG A 84 21.93 4.98 -7.13
C ARG A 84 21.84 5.23 -5.63
N PRO A 85 22.44 6.30 -5.10
CA PRO A 85 22.28 6.67 -3.71
C PRO A 85 20.82 6.99 -3.43
N GLN A 86 20.23 6.29 -2.44
CA GLN A 86 18.83 6.47 -2.03
C GLN A 86 18.79 6.90 -0.58
N TRP A 87 17.96 7.88 -0.28
CA TRP A 87 17.60 8.23 1.10
C TRP A 87 16.47 7.31 1.52
N VAL A 88 16.80 6.27 2.26
CA VAL A 88 15.77 5.43 2.88
C VAL A 88 15.35 6.15 4.16
N GLY A 89 14.12 6.66 4.18
CA GLY A 89 13.48 7.15 5.39
C GLY A 89 13.41 6.04 6.43
N GLU A 90 13.15 6.39 7.67
CA GLU A 90 12.86 5.37 8.69
C GLU A 90 11.69 4.51 8.20
N PRO A 91 11.81 3.17 8.31
CA PRO A 91 10.68 2.31 7.97
C PRO A 91 9.52 2.74 8.87
N VAL A 92 8.45 3.23 8.25
CA VAL A 92 7.20 3.47 8.97
C VAL A 92 6.82 2.11 9.54
N ARG A 93 7.01 1.94 10.86
CA ARG A 93 6.50 0.76 11.56
C ARG A 93 5.00 0.85 11.48
N VAL A 94 4.43 0.19 10.48
CA VAL A 94 3.00 -0.12 10.50
C VAL A 94 2.84 -1.02 11.73
N HIS A 95 2.34 -0.44 12.80
CA HIS A 95 2.05 -1.20 14.00
C HIS A 95 1.04 -2.26 13.60
N ASN A 96 1.41 -3.54 13.72
CA ASN A 96 0.56 -4.71 13.42
C ASN A 96 -0.63 -4.85 14.41
N PHE A 97 -1.13 -3.74 14.94
CA PHE A 97 -2.30 -3.69 15.82
C PHE A 97 -3.59 -3.35 15.10
N SER A 98 -3.54 -3.05 13.79
CA SER A 98 -4.75 -2.80 13.01
C SER A 98 -5.58 -4.08 12.93
N ARG A 99 -6.87 -3.93 13.19
CA ARG A 99 -7.87 -5.00 13.11
C ARG A 99 -8.61 -4.88 11.80
N ASP A 100 -9.04 -6.01 11.27
CA ASP A 100 -10.01 -6.02 10.20
C ASP A 100 -11.41 -6.10 10.81
N ILE A 101 -12.16 -5.02 10.69
CA ILE A 101 -13.51 -4.90 11.20
C ILE A 101 -14.46 -4.87 10.01
N LEU A 102 -15.36 -5.83 9.95
CA LEU A 102 -16.41 -5.84 8.95
C LEU A 102 -17.75 -5.56 9.61
N LEU A 103 -18.35 -4.42 9.26
CA LEU A 103 -19.70 -4.07 9.68
C LEU A 103 -20.67 -4.80 8.77
N VAL A 104 -21.58 -5.58 9.36
CA VAL A 104 -22.63 -6.33 8.67
C VAL A 104 -23.95 -5.74 9.13
N MET A 105 -24.62 -4.99 8.25
CA MET A 105 -25.77 -4.18 8.61
C MET A 105 -27.03 -4.64 7.90
N ASP A 106 -28.07 -4.80 8.69
CA ASP A 106 -29.42 -5.02 8.21
C ASP A 106 -29.99 -3.74 7.61
N ILE A 107 -30.52 -3.87 6.40
CA ILE A 107 -31.24 -2.80 5.71
C ILE A 107 -32.59 -3.32 5.18
N SER A 108 -33.17 -4.34 5.84
CA SER A 108 -34.53 -4.80 5.57
C SER A 108 -35.57 -3.70 5.86
N THR A 109 -36.77 -3.87 5.40
CA THR A 109 -37.82 -2.86 5.55
C THR A 109 -38.22 -2.59 7.01
N SER A 110 -38.02 -3.55 7.93
CA SER A 110 -38.23 -3.35 9.37
C SER A 110 -37.34 -2.24 9.95
N MET A 111 -36.20 -1.98 9.34
CA MET A 111 -35.29 -0.90 9.76
C MET A 111 -35.83 0.51 9.44
N GLU A 112 -36.98 0.66 8.76
CA GLU A 112 -37.66 1.94 8.57
C GLU A 112 -38.50 2.37 9.77
N GLU A 113 -38.82 1.44 10.70
CA GLU A 113 -39.65 1.75 11.85
C GLU A 113 -39.08 2.90 12.69
N PRO A 114 -39.93 3.94 13.00
CA PRO A 114 -39.48 5.14 13.70
C PRO A 114 -39.62 4.99 15.24
N ASP A 115 -39.06 3.94 15.80
CA ASP A 115 -39.13 3.60 17.22
C ASP A 115 -37.97 4.18 18.06
N PHE A 116 -37.06 4.90 17.43
CA PHE A 116 -35.97 5.61 18.13
C PHE A 116 -36.22 7.12 18.22
N THR A 117 -35.71 7.72 19.28
CA THR A 117 -35.76 9.17 19.45
C THR A 117 -34.35 9.75 19.44
N LEU A 118 -34.10 10.70 18.57
CA LEU A 118 -32.82 11.39 18.44
C LEU A 118 -33.06 12.91 18.56
N ASN A 119 -32.47 13.53 19.60
CA ASN A 119 -32.67 14.95 19.88
C ASN A 119 -34.17 15.33 20.00
N GLY A 120 -34.98 14.47 20.61
CA GLY A 120 -36.42 14.69 20.80
C GLY A 120 -37.26 14.49 19.54
N ARG A 121 -36.72 13.97 18.44
CA ARG A 121 -37.44 13.66 17.21
C ARG A 121 -37.44 12.15 16.93
N PRO A 122 -38.58 11.58 16.53
CA PRO A 122 -38.61 10.18 16.12
C PRO A 122 -37.76 10.00 14.87
N VAL A 123 -36.94 8.94 14.84
CA VAL A 123 -36.07 8.57 13.73
C VAL A 123 -36.18 7.06 13.47
N SER A 124 -35.95 6.64 12.25
CA SER A 124 -35.93 5.22 11.90
C SER A 124 -34.75 4.49 12.56
N ARG A 125 -34.91 3.19 12.80
CA ARG A 125 -33.85 2.28 13.29
C ARG A 125 -32.59 2.45 12.45
N LEU A 126 -32.73 2.45 11.12
CA LEU A 126 -31.59 2.63 10.21
C LEU A 126 -30.88 3.97 10.43
N SER A 127 -31.62 5.05 10.65
CA SER A 127 -31.02 6.36 10.91
C SER A 127 -30.23 6.39 12.23
N ALA A 128 -30.75 5.74 13.27
CA ALA A 128 -30.07 5.59 14.55
C ALA A 128 -28.76 4.76 14.39
N VAL A 129 -28.86 3.61 13.69
CA VAL A 129 -27.73 2.72 13.42
C VAL A 129 -26.65 3.43 12.59
N LYS A 130 -27.02 4.15 11.54
CA LYS A 130 -26.07 4.94 10.72
C LYS A 130 -25.26 5.93 11.56
N LYS A 131 -25.94 6.63 12.48
CA LYS A 131 -25.29 7.58 13.37
C LYS A 131 -24.25 6.88 14.26
N VAL A 132 -24.65 5.80 14.95
CA VAL A 132 -23.76 5.04 15.84
C VAL A 132 -22.61 4.42 15.08
N ALA A 133 -22.89 3.79 13.95
CA ALA A 133 -21.85 3.20 13.10
C ALA A 133 -20.88 4.26 12.57
N GLY A 134 -21.36 5.44 12.19
CA GLY A 134 -20.54 6.56 11.78
C GLY A 134 -19.59 7.04 12.89
N GLU A 135 -20.13 7.22 14.10
CA GLU A 135 -19.32 7.59 15.28
C GLU A 135 -18.32 6.49 15.66
N PHE A 136 -18.72 5.23 15.52
CA PHE A 136 -17.83 4.09 15.73
C PHE A 136 -16.66 4.11 14.75
N ILE A 137 -16.93 4.32 13.46
CA ILE A 137 -15.90 4.42 12.40
C ILE A 137 -14.90 5.54 12.71
N ASP A 138 -15.39 6.71 13.15
CA ASP A 138 -14.53 7.86 13.48
C ASP A 138 -13.58 7.59 14.66
N LYS A 139 -14.04 6.84 15.64
CA LYS A 139 -13.27 6.50 16.84
C LYS A 139 -12.19 5.44 16.59
N ARG A 140 -12.17 4.81 15.40
CA ARG A 140 -11.17 3.80 15.04
C ARG A 140 -9.97 4.47 14.35
N GLY A 141 -8.82 4.49 15.03
CA GLY A 141 -7.58 5.11 14.53
C GLY A 141 -6.98 4.33 13.34
N GLU A 142 -6.42 3.17 13.61
CA GLU A 142 -5.61 2.39 12.65
C GLU A 142 -6.31 1.14 12.13
N ASP A 143 -7.56 0.87 12.55
CA ASP A 143 -8.31 -0.30 12.10
C ASP A 143 -8.76 -0.14 10.65
N ARG A 144 -8.76 -1.22 9.89
CA ARG A 144 -9.38 -1.30 8.56
C ARG A 144 -10.85 -1.65 8.73
N ILE A 145 -11.71 -0.99 7.97
CA ILE A 145 -13.16 -1.17 8.08
C ILE A 145 -13.73 -1.50 6.70
N GLY A 146 -14.61 -2.49 6.65
CA GLY A 146 -15.43 -2.81 5.49
C GLY A 146 -16.91 -2.81 5.85
N LEU A 147 -17.77 -2.89 4.85
CA LEU A 147 -19.23 -2.80 5.00
C LEU A 147 -19.92 -3.86 4.13
N VAL A 148 -20.70 -4.70 4.78
CA VAL A 148 -21.66 -5.62 4.15
C VAL A 148 -23.06 -5.16 4.51
N LEU A 149 -23.94 -5.05 3.52
CA LEU A 149 -25.34 -4.79 3.70
C LEU A 149 -26.12 -6.04 3.39
N PHE A 150 -27.20 -6.28 4.12
CA PHE A 150 -28.06 -7.40 3.84
C PHE A 150 -29.55 -7.11 4.10
N GLY A 151 -30.37 -7.87 3.47
CA GLY A 151 -31.80 -8.04 3.58
C GLY A 151 -32.13 -9.43 3.07
N THR A 152 -32.89 -9.58 2.00
CA THR A 152 -33.11 -10.85 1.30
C THR A 152 -31.80 -11.41 0.73
N ARG A 153 -30.86 -10.54 0.36
CA ARG A 153 -29.50 -10.90 -0.12
C ARG A 153 -28.43 -10.07 0.56
N ALA A 154 -27.23 -10.61 0.63
CA ALA A 154 -26.07 -9.92 1.17
C ALA A 154 -25.18 -9.35 0.07
N TYR A 155 -24.67 -8.14 0.27
CA TYR A 155 -23.80 -7.42 -0.66
C TYR A 155 -22.60 -6.81 0.05
N LEU A 156 -21.41 -7.02 -0.49
CA LEU A 156 -20.20 -6.32 -0.04
C LEU A 156 -20.20 -4.91 -0.66
N GLN A 157 -20.55 -3.90 0.11
CA GLN A 157 -20.62 -2.51 -0.36
C GLN A 157 -19.28 -1.78 -0.27
N ALA A 158 -18.51 -2.06 0.76
CA ALA A 158 -17.16 -1.56 0.88
C ALA A 158 -16.22 -2.70 1.28
N PRO A 159 -15.18 -3.00 0.48
CA PRO A 159 -14.13 -3.91 0.90
C PRO A 159 -13.38 -3.32 2.09
N ILE A 160 -12.62 -4.16 2.80
CA ILE A 160 -11.85 -3.74 3.97
C ILE A 160 -10.79 -2.73 3.54
N THR A 161 -10.88 -1.51 4.08
CA THR A 161 -10.03 -0.38 3.70
C THR A 161 -9.66 0.49 4.91
N PHE A 162 -8.58 1.26 4.79
CA PHE A 162 -8.24 2.35 5.71
C PHE A 162 -9.02 3.64 5.44
N ASP A 163 -9.63 3.75 4.25
CA ASP A 163 -10.43 4.92 3.86
C ASP A 163 -11.79 4.93 4.55
N LYS A 164 -11.82 5.44 5.77
CA LYS A 164 -13.03 5.57 6.58
C LYS A 164 -14.01 6.57 6.03
N ALA A 165 -13.51 7.59 5.32
CA ALA A 165 -14.37 8.59 4.70
C ALA A 165 -15.23 7.97 3.61
N ALA A 166 -14.63 7.13 2.75
CA ALA A 166 -15.37 6.38 1.73
C ALA A 166 -16.40 5.43 2.35
N VAL A 167 -16.01 4.67 3.40
CA VAL A 167 -16.95 3.76 4.08
C VAL A 167 -18.14 4.53 4.68
N LYS A 168 -17.90 5.67 5.33
CA LYS A 168 -18.97 6.53 5.89
C LYS A 168 -19.88 7.10 4.79
N GLN A 169 -19.32 7.53 3.68
CA GLN A 169 -20.12 8.04 2.56
C GLN A 169 -21.08 6.96 2.06
N ILE A 170 -20.61 5.73 1.89
CA ILE A 170 -21.45 4.58 1.51
C ILE A 170 -22.50 4.30 2.60
N LEU A 171 -22.08 4.28 3.87
CA LEU A 171 -22.96 4.07 5.03
C LEU A 171 -24.15 5.05 5.05
N TYR A 172 -23.90 6.33 4.80
CA TYR A 172 -24.99 7.34 4.82
C TYR A 172 -25.85 7.33 3.57
N ALA A 173 -25.33 6.84 2.43
CA ALA A 173 -26.09 6.77 1.18
C ALA A 173 -27.10 5.62 1.13
N MET A 174 -26.94 4.55 1.94
CA MET A 174 -27.85 3.41 1.90
C MET A 174 -29.23 3.74 2.43
N GLN A 175 -30.24 3.00 1.95
CA GLN A 175 -31.64 3.13 2.35
C GLN A 175 -32.21 1.76 2.70
N ALA A 176 -33.19 1.71 3.60
CA ALA A 176 -33.88 0.47 3.91
C ALA A 176 -34.60 -0.08 2.68
N GLY A 177 -34.76 -1.38 2.61
CA GLY A 177 -35.36 -2.09 1.49
C GLY A 177 -34.48 -2.27 0.25
N MET A 178 -33.28 -1.63 0.17
CA MET A 178 -32.38 -1.77 -1.00
C MET A 178 -31.87 -3.21 -1.20
N ALA A 179 -31.77 -4.01 -0.12
CA ALA A 179 -31.33 -5.41 -0.18
C ALA A 179 -32.52 -6.40 -0.10
N GLY A 180 -33.73 -5.90 -0.20
CA GLY A 180 -34.99 -6.68 -0.08
C GLY A 180 -35.59 -6.61 1.32
N ASN A 181 -36.69 -7.34 1.51
CA ASN A 181 -37.55 -7.20 2.68
C ASN A 181 -37.30 -8.24 3.78
N SER A 182 -36.64 -9.34 3.44
CA SER A 182 -36.32 -10.46 4.36
C SER A 182 -34.97 -10.24 5.00
N THR A 183 -34.59 -11.10 5.95
CA THR A 183 -33.39 -10.99 6.76
C THR A 183 -32.54 -12.28 6.65
N ALA A 184 -31.58 -12.30 5.74
CA ALA A 184 -30.67 -13.43 5.47
C ALA A 184 -29.34 -13.27 6.22
N ILE A 185 -29.35 -13.41 7.55
CA ILE A 185 -28.17 -13.24 8.41
C ILE A 185 -27.07 -14.27 8.09
N GLY A 186 -27.46 -15.53 7.84
CA GLY A 186 -26.51 -16.60 7.54
C GLY A 186 -25.70 -16.31 6.29
N ASP A 187 -26.33 -15.87 5.22
CA ASP A 187 -25.67 -15.51 3.97
C ASP A 187 -24.78 -14.26 4.14
N ALA A 188 -25.23 -13.29 4.93
CA ALA A 188 -24.46 -12.10 5.25
C ALA A 188 -23.17 -12.43 6.00
N LEU A 189 -23.24 -13.28 7.02
CA LEU A 189 -22.07 -13.77 7.75
C LEU A 189 -21.15 -14.60 6.84
N GLY A 190 -21.70 -15.44 5.97
CA GLY A 190 -20.94 -16.22 5.00
C GLY A 190 -20.14 -15.32 4.05
N LEU A 191 -20.77 -14.27 3.51
CA LEU A 191 -20.11 -13.28 2.66
C LEU A 191 -19.05 -12.49 3.43
N ALA A 192 -19.34 -12.11 4.67
CA ALA A 192 -18.43 -11.40 5.55
C ALA A 192 -17.17 -12.22 5.82
N LEU A 193 -17.32 -13.51 6.17
CA LEU A 193 -16.22 -14.44 6.40
C LEU A 193 -15.37 -14.63 5.15
N LYS A 194 -15.98 -14.75 3.98
CA LYS A 194 -15.28 -14.81 2.70
C LYS A 194 -14.44 -13.57 2.46
N SER A 195 -15.03 -12.39 2.64
CA SER A 195 -14.33 -11.10 2.46
C SER A 195 -13.14 -10.95 3.42
N LEU A 196 -13.30 -11.37 4.69
CA LEU A 196 -12.23 -11.36 5.68
C LEU A 196 -11.12 -12.37 5.35
N LYS A 197 -11.44 -13.49 4.73
CA LYS A 197 -10.45 -14.48 4.28
C LYS A 197 -9.59 -13.91 3.16
N ASP A 198 -10.21 -13.20 2.22
CA ASP A 198 -9.55 -12.62 1.04
C ASP A 198 -8.72 -11.37 1.38
N SER A 199 -8.94 -10.72 2.53
CA SER A 199 -8.27 -9.49 2.94
C SER A 199 -6.81 -9.63 3.39
N GLY A 200 -6.30 -10.87 3.46
CA GLY A 200 -4.93 -11.17 3.89
C GLY A 200 -4.81 -11.55 5.37
N ASN A 201 -3.59 -11.62 5.86
CA ASN A 201 -3.24 -12.31 7.11
C ASN A 201 -3.11 -11.32 8.28
N LEU A 202 -4.21 -10.78 8.77
CA LEU A 202 -4.21 -10.08 10.05
C LEU A 202 -4.77 -11.01 11.13
N ASP A 203 -4.05 -11.09 12.25
CA ASP A 203 -4.37 -11.99 13.37
C ASP A 203 -5.67 -11.62 14.10
N LYS A 204 -6.26 -10.45 13.81
CA LYS A 204 -7.43 -9.94 14.50
C LYS A 204 -8.53 -9.54 13.52
N LYS A 205 -9.43 -10.47 13.27
CA LYS A 205 -10.60 -10.30 12.40
C LYS A 205 -11.86 -10.24 13.24
N ILE A 206 -12.70 -9.25 13.01
CA ILE A 206 -13.91 -8.97 13.78
C ILE A 206 -15.06 -8.71 12.82
N ILE A 207 -16.21 -9.33 13.09
CA ILE A 207 -17.49 -9.00 12.46
C ILE A 207 -18.36 -8.32 13.52
N ILE A 208 -19.00 -7.22 13.15
CA ILE A 208 -20.03 -6.57 13.95
C ILE A 208 -21.33 -6.66 13.15
N LEU A 209 -22.24 -7.46 13.65
CA LEU A 209 -23.56 -7.67 13.06
C LEU A 209 -24.57 -6.74 13.74
N LEU A 210 -25.26 -5.94 12.93
CA LEU A 210 -26.35 -5.07 13.38
C LEU A 210 -27.62 -5.49 12.67
N THR A 211 -28.61 -5.95 13.43
CA THR A 211 -29.91 -6.43 12.91
C THR A 211 -31.00 -6.20 13.94
N ASP A 212 -32.21 -6.02 13.47
CA ASP A 212 -33.44 -5.91 14.29
C ASP A 212 -34.29 -7.19 14.27
N GLY A 213 -33.88 -8.18 13.46
CA GLY A 213 -34.70 -9.35 13.15
C GLY A 213 -34.02 -10.69 13.42
N GLU A 214 -34.81 -11.72 13.22
CA GLU A 214 -34.40 -13.11 13.20
C GLU A 214 -34.04 -13.54 11.77
N ASN A 215 -33.19 -14.55 11.66
CA ASN A 215 -32.85 -15.11 10.33
C ASN A 215 -34.07 -15.86 9.77
N ASN A 216 -34.70 -15.27 8.78
CA ASN A 216 -35.93 -15.79 8.14
C ASN A 216 -35.75 -16.13 6.65
N ASP A 217 -34.56 -15.92 6.10
CA ASP A 217 -34.24 -16.18 4.70
C ASP A 217 -32.74 -16.59 4.57
N GLY A 218 -32.34 -16.97 3.37
CA GLY A 218 -30.95 -17.30 3.03
C GLY A 218 -30.68 -18.79 2.87
N SER A 219 -29.58 -19.11 2.20
CA SER A 219 -29.13 -20.47 1.91
C SER A 219 -28.26 -21.06 3.02
N VAL A 220 -27.57 -20.18 3.76
CA VAL A 220 -26.68 -20.57 4.88
C VAL A 220 -27.45 -20.41 6.18
N THR A 221 -27.50 -21.50 6.96
CA THR A 221 -28.11 -21.41 8.29
C THR A 221 -27.19 -20.71 9.28
N LEU A 222 -27.78 -20.05 10.28
CA LEU A 222 -27.00 -19.35 11.31
C LEU A 222 -25.97 -20.26 12.05
N PRO A 223 -26.32 -21.50 12.45
CA PRO A 223 -25.35 -22.42 13.05
C PRO A 223 -24.18 -22.77 12.13
N GLN A 224 -24.44 -22.89 10.83
CA GLN A 224 -23.35 -23.13 9.85
C GLN A 224 -22.42 -21.93 9.75
N ALA A 225 -22.97 -20.71 9.66
CA ALA A 225 -22.17 -19.49 9.62
C ALA A 225 -21.30 -19.32 10.88
N VAL A 226 -21.87 -19.57 12.06
CA VAL A 226 -21.15 -19.52 13.35
C VAL A 226 -20.03 -20.57 13.40
N LYS A 227 -20.28 -21.79 12.94
CA LYS A 227 -19.25 -22.85 12.85
C LYS A 227 -18.09 -22.42 11.97
N LEU A 228 -18.38 -21.86 10.78
CA LEU A 228 -17.36 -21.36 9.87
C LEU A 228 -16.55 -20.19 10.48
N ALA A 229 -17.20 -19.29 11.22
CA ALA A 229 -16.54 -18.20 11.92
C ALA A 229 -15.56 -18.72 12.98
N LYS A 230 -15.97 -19.72 13.75
CA LYS A 230 -15.13 -20.39 14.76
C LYS A 230 -13.90 -21.04 14.12
N GLU A 231 -14.09 -21.78 13.03
CA GLU A 231 -13.00 -22.43 12.28
C GLU A 231 -12.03 -21.40 11.68
N ALA A 232 -12.53 -20.21 11.28
CA ALA A 232 -11.74 -19.11 10.75
C ALA A 232 -11.07 -18.23 11.83
N GLY A 233 -11.35 -18.46 13.14
CA GLY A 233 -10.84 -17.65 14.23
C GLY A 233 -11.40 -16.22 14.25
N VAL A 234 -12.57 -15.96 13.64
CA VAL A 234 -13.20 -14.64 13.55
C VAL A 234 -14.16 -14.45 14.71
N LYS A 235 -14.04 -13.32 15.42
CA LYS A 235 -14.97 -12.94 16.47
C LYS A 235 -16.18 -12.22 15.89
N ILE A 236 -17.39 -12.65 16.30
CA ILE A 236 -18.65 -12.01 15.91
C ILE A 236 -19.23 -11.31 17.13
N TYR A 237 -19.52 -10.02 16.98
CA TYR A 237 -20.28 -9.23 17.94
C TYR A 237 -21.63 -8.90 17.32
N THR A 238 -22.71 -9.23 18.02
CA THR A 238 -24.06 -8.95 17.56
C THR A 238 -24.66 -7.79 18.36
N ILE A 239 -25.24 -6.85 17.68
CA ILE A 239 -25.93 -5.70 18.26
C ILE A 239 -27.37 -5.77 17.77
N GLY A 240 -28.30 -6.07 18.69
CA GLY A 240 -29.73 -6.02 18.43
C GLY A 240 -30.23 -4.58 18.32
N VAL A 241 -31.05 -4.29 17.33
CA VAL A 241 -31.63 -3.00 17.06
C VAL A 241 -33.14 -3.11 17.25
N GLY A 242 -33.67 -2.46 18.24
CA GLY A 242 -35.11 -2.47 18.53
C GLY A 242 -35.36 -2.40 20.03
N GLY A 243 -36.49 -1.89 20.44
CA GLY A 243 -36.89 -1.82 21.84
C GLY A 243 -38.06 -0.86 22.07
N ASP A 244 -38.71 -1.00 23.19
CA ASP A 244 -39.92 -0.21 23.60
C ASP A 244 -39.54 1.25 23.94
N GLY A 245 -39.10 2.04 22.97
CA GLY A 245 -39.00 3.51 23.10
C GLY A 245 -38.13 4.07 24.22
N SER A 246 -37.27 3.24 24.82
CA SER A 246 -36.36 3.67 25.87
C SER A 246 -35.04 4.17 25.32
N ASP A 247 -34.53 5.19 25.98
CA ASP A 247 -33.32 5.95 25.67
C ASP A 247 -32.22 5.22 24.91
N PHE A 248 -31.61 5.93 23.95
CA PHE A 248 -30.44 5.57 23.16
C PHE A 248 -29.29 4.89 23.96
N ALA A 249 -29.27 5.02 25.28
CA ALA A 249 -28.32 4.41 26.19
C ALA A 249 -28.56 2.91 26.43
N SER A 250 -29.77 2.38 26.20
CA SER A 250 -30.11 0.95 26.36
C SER A 250 -29.77 0.11 25.11
N PHE A 251 -29.32 0.76 24.05
CA PHE A 251 -29.02 0.20 22.72
C PHE A 251 -27.86 -0.79 22.69
N LEU A 252 -27.06 -0.87 23.73
CA LEU A 252 -25.85 -1.70 23.78
C LEU A 252 -26.05 -2.98 24.59
N SER A 253 -27.03 -3.82 24.24
CA SER A 253 -26.99 -5.21 24.66
C SER A 253 -26.01 -5.99 23.76
N LEU A 254 -24.74 -5.96 24.14
CA LEU A 254 -23.69 -6.68 23.43
C LEU A 254 -23.83 -8.17 23.73
N ILE A 255 -24.37 -8.95 22.82
CA ILE A 255 -24.34 -10.41 22.90
C ILE A 255 -23.03 -10.88 22.24
N HIS A 256 -22.10 -11.32 23.07
CA HIS A 256 -20.85 -11.91 22.64
C HIS A 256 -21.09 -13.39 22.32
N ILE A 257 -21.02 -13.79 21.05
CA ILE A 257 -20.96 -15.18 20.62
C ILE A 257 -19.48 -15.52 20.38
N SER A 258 -18.88 -16.26 21.29
CA SER A 258 -17.51 -16.77 21.20
C SER A 258 -17.49 -18.18 20.64
#